data_62642308fb1d789af53b98f339b1b948
#
_entry.id   62642308fb1d789af53b98f339b1b948
#
_cell.length_a   1.000
_cell.length_b   1.000
_cell.length_c   1.000
_cell.angle_alpha   90.00
_cell.angle_beta   90.00
_cell.angle_gamma   90.00
#
_symmetry.space_group_name_H-M   'P 1'
#
loop_
_entity.id
_entity.type
_entity.pdbx_description
1 polymer ?
#
loop_
_entity_poly.entity_id
_entity_poly.type
_entity_poly.pdbx_seq_one_letter_code
_entity_poly.pdbx_strand_id
1 'polypeptide(L)'
;TPEVMDLEFGTPAWSAGTRGAQNGPAKIFPEFSEELDLSEYKDSWVFMPAQRGRRNRDARQQEREIRTQLEEIGVAGWIYPSRGDAITILGSARVTWDNLPKIPRITLRKDQYDVIMEKMGNEEEVTLRIDIRNHFQPGPVKYYNVIADIVGTEFPDEYVIIGGHIDSWDGATGTSDNGMGTATTIEAARILSEAGIKPRRTIRFMLWSGEEQGLLGSKAWVAANKDKMEKISAVFVYDGGPNAIASLPATAAMKPDFEKVFAPVMGLNKDMPFTLNDVDSLPRNIGSDHESFIPMGVPGFFWGQEGKADTWNGIHTQKDTFDLVIPEYLEHSALVVALTAYGVANLDTLLSREGMLGGGGDSQPRRPMGRMLGVFLDENIVEEVLPDTAAEKAGLKAGDKVIEVAGNEVTDRRSLVRAIRTEGEKKKVIVMRDGKKVELTVEWQRRRPSENSSEPEPPKEEEKPKEEKSINLK
;
A
#
# COMPACT_ATOMS: atom_id res chain seq x y z
N THR A 1 42.85 21.62 -7.01
CA THR A 1 42.25 20.52 -6.21
C THR A 1 40.92 20.20 -6.82
N PRO A 2 40.59 18.93 -7.02
CA PRO A 2 39.25 18.54 -7.50
C PRO A 2 38.19 19.08 -6.53
N GLU A 3 37.10 19.56 -7.08
CA GLU A 3 35.94 19.95 -6.30
C GLU A 3 35.33 18.70 -5.67
N VAL A 4 35.05 18.71 -4.37
CA VAL A 4 34.42 17.60 -3.64
C VAL A 4 33.08 18.06 -3.12
N MET A 5 32.02 17.28 -3.38
CA MET A 5 30.67 17.53 -2.91
C MET A 5 30.15 16.29 -2.13
N ASP A 6 29.67 16.52 -0.91
CA ASP A 6 28.97 15.49 -0.15
C ASP A 6 27.56 15.32 -0.71
N LEU A 7 27.18 14.06 -0.96
CA LEU A 7 25.91 13.73 -1.60
C LEU A 7 24.85 13.35 -0.57
N GLU A 8 23.68 13.93 -0.69
CA GLU A 8 22.49 13.58 0.07
C GLU A 8 21.59 12.66 -0.78
N PHE A 9 21.42 11.42 -0.35
CA PHE A 9 20.63 10.44 -1.08
C PHE A 9 19.89 9.46 -0.15
N GLY A 10 18.85 8.84 -0.67
CA GLY A 10 18.16 7.72 -0.05
C GLY A 10 18.23 6.46 -0.92
N THR A 11 18.08 5.30 -0.29
CA THR A 11 17.90 4.04 -1.00
C THR A 11 16.46 3.56 -0.81
N PRO A 12 15.80 3.02 -1.86
CA PRO A 12 14.53 2.33 -1.65
C PRO A 12 14.72 1.14 -0.72
N ALA A 13 13.70 0.80 0.07
CA ALA A 13 13.68 -0.47 0.78
C ALA A 13 13.89 -1.63 -0.20
N TRP A 14 14.55 -2.68 0.26
CA TRP A 14 15.00 -3.82 -0.57
C TRP A 14 15.90 -3.43 -1.75
N SER A 15 16.67 -2.40 -1.63
CA SER A 15 17.77 -2.08 -2.55
C SER A 15 19.04 -2.82 -2.14
N ALA A 16 19.83 -3.24 -3.14
CA ALA A 16 21.14 -3.82 -2.87
C ALA A 16 22.06 -2.80 -2.20
N GLY A 17 22.97 -3.28 -1.35
CA GLY A 17 24.09 -2.50 -0.83
C GLY A 17 25.33 -2.61 -1.70
N THR A 18 26.29 -1.74 -1.43
CA THR A 18 27.68 -1.90 -1.89
C THR A 18 28.44 -2.77 -0.88
N ARG A 19 29.46 -3.49 -1.33
CA ARG A 19 30.30 -4.30 -0.43
C ARG A 19 31.47 -3.47 0.15
N GLY A 20 31.15 -2.31 0.71
CA GLY A 20 32.07 -1.25 1.11
C GLY A 20 32.02 -0.09 0.12
N ALA A 21 32.79 0.97 0.38
CA ALA A 21 32.82 2.14 -0.48
C ALA A 21 33.25 1.78 -1.91
N GLN A 22 32.41 2.10 -2.88
CA GLN A 22 32.63 1.83 -4.28
C GLN A 22 32.86 3.15 -5.03
N ASN A 23 34.01 3.24 -5.70
CA ASN A 23 34.35 4.35 -6.58
C ASN A 23 34.00 3.97 -8.02
N GLY A 24 33.46 4.91 -8.78
CA GLY A 24 33.18 4.71 -10.20
C GLY A 24 32.86 6.01 -10.91
N PRO A 25 33.09 6.07 -12.24
CA PRO A 25 32.72 7.23 -13.04
C PRO A 25 31.19 7.40 -13.07
N ALA A 26 30.75 8.66 -13.12
CA ALA A 26 29.36 8.98 -13.42
C ALA A 26 29.14 8.90 -14.94
N LYS A 27 28.06 8.22 -15.34
CA LYS A 27 27.65 8.11 -16.75
C LYS A 27 26.17 8.41 -16.88
N ILE A 28 25.78 9.08 -17.97
CA ILE A 28 24.36 9.29 -18.28
C ILE A 28 23.80 8.00 -18.90
N PHE A 29 22.59 7.61 -18.51
CA PHE A 29 21.92 6.48 -19.14
C PHE A 29 21.85 6.67 -20.66
N PRO A 30 22.33 5.72 -21.46
CA PRO A 30 22.46 5.92 -22.91
C PRO A 30 21.12 5.98 -23.62
N GLU A 31 21.07 6.73 -24.72
CA GLU A 31 19.97 6.64 -25.67
C GLU A 31 20.07 5.35 -26.48
N PHE A 32 18.93 4.79 -26.84
CA PHE A 32 18.90 3.55 -27.64
C PHE A 32 19.46 3.80 -29.05
N SER A 33 20.42 2.98 -29.45
CA SER A 33 20.89 2.88 -30.83
C SER A 33 21.23 1.43 -31.16
N GLU A 34 21.17 1.07 -32.44
CA GLU A 34 21.49 -0.31 -32.90
C GLU A 34 22.98 -0.66 -32.75
N GLU A 35 23.86 0.34 -32.69
CA GLU A 35 25.32 0.18 -32.54
C GLU A 35 25.83 0.60 -31.15
N LEU A 36 25.01 0.45 -30.12
CA LEU A 36 25.32 0.92 -28.77
C LEU A 36 26.42 0.06 -28.12
N ASP A 37 27.61 0.63 -27.92
CA ASP A 37 28.67 0.03 -27.11
C ASP A 37 28.50 0.42 -25.63
N LEU A 38 28.18 -0.58 -24.82
CA LEU A 38 27.99 -0.40 -23.38
C LEU A 38 29.23 -0.77 -22.55
N SER A 39 30.31 -1.21 -23.16
CA SER A 39 31.51 -1.69 -22.45
C SER A 39 32.11 -0.65 -21.50
N GLU A 40 32.00 0.64 -21.86
CA GLU A 40 32.49 1.76 -21.06
C GLU A 40 31.71 2.04 -19.78
N TYR A 41 30.53 1.40 -19.61
CA TYR A 41 29.67 1.55 -18.42
C TYR A 41 30.06 0.63 -17.27
N LYS A 42 30.99 -0.28 -17.47
CA LYS A 42 31.47 -1.16 -16.40
C LYS A 42 31.94 -0.35 -15.19
N ASP A 43 31.52 -0.79 -14.00
CA ASP A 43 31.82 -0.13 -12.72
C ASP A 43 31.38 1.34 -12.60
N SER A 44 30.52 1.82 -13.50
CA SER A 44 30.00 3.20 -13.49
C SER A 44 28.72 3.34 -12.67
N TRP A 45 28.51 4.56 -12.14
CA TRP A 45 27.23 5.00 -11.57
C TRP A 45 26.39 5.66 -12.66
N VAL A 46 25.27 5.04 -13.00
CA VAL A 46 24.46 5.44 -14.15
C VAL A 46 23.31 6.34 -13.72
N PHE A 47 23.33 7.57 -14.24
CA PHE A 47 22.31 8.59 -14.01
C PHE A 47 21.11 8.35 -14.92
N MET A 48 19.99 7.97 -14.30
CA MET A 48 18.72 7.70 -14.99
C MET A 48 18.00 9.01 -15.31
N PRO A 49 17.51 9.21 -16.51
CA PRO A 49 16.84 10.47 -16.88
C PRO A 49 15.58 10.68 -16.02
N ALA A 50 15.32 11.93 -15.65
CA ALA A 50 14.09 12.30 -14.96
C ALA A 50 12.89 11.85 -15.80
N GLN A 51 11.97 11.09 -15.19
CA GLN A 51 10.78 10.60 -15.89
C GLN A 51 9.87 11.79 -16.26
N ARG A 52 9.82 12.13 -17.52
CA ARG A 52 8.90 13.16 -18.05
C ARG A 52 7.83 12.48 -18.91
N GLY A 53 6.61 12.45 -18.40
CA GLY A 53 5.43 12.03 -19.16
C GLY A 53 5.25 10.51 -19.33
N ARG A 54 4.16 10.14 -20.02
CA ARG A 54 3.87 8.74 -20.41
C ARG A 54 4.81 8.35 -21.55
N ARG A 55 5.80 7.53 -21.27
CA ARG A 55 6.59 6.87 -22.33
C ARG A 55 5.71 5.87 -23.07
N ASN A 56 5.89 5.76 -24.39
CA ASN A 56 5.27 4.69 -25.17
C ASN A 56 5.87 3.32 -24.78
N ARG A 57 5.26 2.25 -25.24
CA ARG A 57 5.64 0.88 -24.90
C ARG A 57 7.06 0.54 -25.37
N ASP A 58 7.38 0.96 -26.60
CA ASP A 58 8.66 0.60 -27.23
C ASP A 58 9.83 1.26 -26.48
N ALA A 59 9.68 2.53 -26.08
CA ALA A 59 10.69 3.22 -25.26
C ALA A 59 10.92 2.55 -23.89
N ARG A 60 9.86 2.00 -23.26
CA ARG A 60 9.99 1.25 -22.00
C ARG A 60 10.67 -0.10 -22.20
N GLN A 61 10.40 -0.75 -23.33
CA GLN A 61 11.05 -2.02 -23.67
C GLN A 61 12.54 -1.81 -23.95
N GLN A 62 12.90 -0.80 -24.75
CA GLN A 62 14.27 -0.42 -25.03
C GLN A 62 15.04 -0.06 -23.73
N GLU A 63 14.42 0.74 -22.85
CA GLU A 63 15.04 1.03 -21.54
C GLU A 63 15.30 -0.23 -20.71
N ARG A 64 14.36 -1.19 -20.70
CA ARG A 64 14.54 -2.47 -20.00
C ARG A 64 15.70 -3.29 -20.60
N GLU A 65 15.77 -3.37 -21.92
CA GLU A 65 16.83 -4.10 -22.63
C GLU A 65 18.21 -3.51 -22.33
N ILE A 66 18.37 -2.18 -22.41
CA ILE A 66 19.61 -1.49 -22.06
C ILE A 66 19.95 -1.73 -20.60
N ARG A 67 18.99 -1.62 -19.67
CA ARG A 67 19.23 -1.88 -18.25
C ARG A 67 19.74 -3.28 -17.99
N THR A 68 19.13 -4.29 -18.62
CA THR A 68 19.57 -5.69 -18.46
C THR A 68 21.00 -5.86 -18.94
N GLN A 69 21.36 -5.29 -20.09
CA GLN A 69 22.73 -5.35 -20.61
C GLN A 69 23.74 -4.63 -19.68
N LEU A 70 23.36 -3.46 -19.15
CA LEU A 70 24.21 -2.71 -18.21
C LEU A 70 24.40 -3.47 -16.89
N GLU A 71 23.35 -4.17 -16.40
CA GLU A 71 23.46 -5.04 -15.22
C GLU A 71 24.39 -6.24 -15.47
N GLU A 72 24.36 -6.81 -16.66
CA GLU A 72 25.25 -7.92 -17.08
C GLU A 72 26.70 -7.47 -17.22
N ILE A 73 26.94 -6.26 -17.70
CA ILE A 73 28.29 -5.64 -17.78
C ILE A 73 28.84 -5.34 -16.40
N GLY A 74 27.99 -5.09 -15.43
CA GLY A 74 28.35 -4.81 -14.04
C GLY A 74 28.54 -3.32 -13.76
N VAL A 75 27.46 -2.54 -13.95
CA VAL A 75 27.42 -1.15 -13.46
C VAL A 75 27.46 -1.09 -11.94
N ALA A 76 28.00 -0.02 -11.37
CA ALA A 76 28.09 0.17 -9.92
C ALA A 76 26.72 0.42 -9.28
N GLY A 77 25.84 1.17 -9.96
CA GLY A 77 24.51 1.47 -9.44
C GLY A 77 23.70 2.41 -10.33
N TRP A 78 22.45 2.58 -9.93
CA TRP A 78 21.45 3.43 -10.58
C TRP A 78 21.21 4.69 -9.75
N ILE A 79 21.24 5.87 -10.37
CA ILE A 79 21.02 7.16 -9.72
C ILE A 79 19.78 7.82 -10.34
N TYR A 80 18.78 8.08 -9.51
CA TYR A 80 17.55 8.77 -9.89
C TYR A 80 17.49 10.14 -9.20
N PRO A 81 16.91 11.17 -9.83
CA PRO A 81 16.66 12.43 -9.18
C PRO A 81 15.49 12.34 -8.20
N SER A 82 15.57 13.06 -7.09
CA SER A 82 14.47 13.28 -6.17
C SER A 82 13.44 14.28 -6.73
N ARG A 83 12.34 14.49 -5.99
CA ARG A 83 11.37 15.56 -6.24
C ARG A 83 11.79 16.81 -5.48
N GLY A 84 12.58 17.68 -6.13
CA GLY A 84 13.17 18.81 -5.42
C GLY A 84 14.13 18.32 -4.34
N ASP A 85 13.97 18.80 -3.12
CA ASP A 85 14.75 18.40 -1.95
C ASP A 85 14.16 17.23 -1.16
N ALA A 86 12.98 16.73 -1.56
CA ALA A 86 12.33 15.59 -0.95
C ALA A 86 12.77 14.27 -1.61
N ILE A 87 13.58 13.49 -0.88
CA ILE A 87 14.11 12.21 -1.33
C ILE A 87 13.10 11.11 -0.99
N THR A 88 12.54 10.48 -2.02
CA THR A 88 11.60 9.37 -1.86
C THR A 88 12.33 8.11 -1.38
N ILE A 89 11.78 7.46 -0.35
CA ILE A 89 12.34 6.27 0.32
C ILE A 89 11.49 5.00 0.15
N LEU A 90 10.54 5.02 -0.76
CA LEU A 90 9.64 3.90 -1.06
C LEU A 90 10.40 2.64 -1.49
N GLY A 91 9.88 1.48 -1.08
CA GLY A 91 10.32 0.18 -1.54
C GLY A 91 9.36 -0.48 -2.53
N SER A 92 9.57 -1.77 -2.78
CA SER A 92 8.69 -2.58 -3.63
C SER A 92 8.33 -3.89 -2.95
N ALA A 93 7.05 -4.11 -2.69
CA ALA A 93 6.53 -5.36 -2.16
C ALA A 93 6.68 -6.56 -3.14
N ARG A 94 7.22 -6.35 -4.34
CA ARG A 94 7.45 -7.39 -5.35
C ARG A 94 8.82 -8.05 -5.25
N VAL A 95 9.69 -7.57 -4.36
CA VAL A 95 10.99 -8.19 -4.12
C VAL A 95 10.78 -9.49 -3.36
N THR A 96 11.32 -10.59 -3.87
CA THR A 96 11.27 -11.91 -3.24
C THR A 96 12.69 -12.41 -3.00
N TRP A 97 12.84 -13.40 -2.12
CA TRP A 97 14.16 -13.96 -1.81
C TRP A 97 14.87 -14.52 -3.05
N ASP A 98 14.13 -15.08 -3.99
CA ASP A 98 14.66 -15.64 -5.23
C ASP A 98 14.94 -14.58 -6.32
N ASN A 99 14.45 -13.36 -6.10
CA ASN A 99 14.61 -12.24 -7.04
C ASN A 99 15.07 -10.96 -6.32
N LEU A 100 16.17 -11.06 -5.59
CA LEU A 100 16.76 -9.90 -4.91
C LEU A 100 17.46 -8.97 -5.90
N PRO A 101 17.31 -7.65 -5.75
CA PRO A 101 18.09 -6.67 -6.51
C PRO A 101 19.59 -6.90 -6.32
N LYS A 102 20.35 -6.89 -7.40
CA LYS A 102 21.81 -7.10 -7.38
C LYS A 102 22.57 -5.78 -7.45
N ILE A 103 21.98 -4.79 -8.10
CA ILE A 103 22.59 -3.48 -8.36
C ILE A 103 21.97 -2.44 -7.42
N PRO A 104 22.79 -1.66 -6.69
CA PRO A 104 22.30 -0.58 -5.84
C PRO A 104 21.50 0.46 -6.63
N ARG A 105 20.46 0.97 -5.98
CA ARG A 105 19.67 2.08 -6.49
C ARG A 105 19.64 3.18 -5.45
N ILE A 106 19.90 4.42 -5.87
CA ILE A 106 19.77 5.58 -5.01
C ILE A 106 18.86 6.64 -5.64
N THR A 107 18.22 7.43 -4.80
CA THR A 107 17.54 8.67 -5.17
C THR A 107 18.36 9.81 -4.63
N LEU A 108 19.00 10.56 -5.52
CA LEU A 108 19.88 11.67 -5.20
C LEU A 108 19.09 12.98 -5.13
N ARG A 109 19.40 13.86 -4.20
CA ARG A 109 18.78 15.17 -4.10
C ARG A 109 18.90 15.94 -5.43
N LYS A 110 17.78 16.50 -5.87
CA LYS A 110 17.59 17.01 -7.25
C LYS A 110 18.61 18.06 -7.67
N ASP A 111 18.94 18.99 -6.78
CA ASP A 111 19.93 20.04 -7.06
C ASP A 111 21.34 19.46 -7.29
N GLN A 112 21.74 18.48 -6.48
CA GLN A 112 23.03 17.79 -6.65
C GLN A 112 23.03 16.92 -7.91
N TYR A 113 21.91 16.25 -8.19
CA TYR A 113 21.74 15.51 -9.44
C TYR A 113 21.91 16.42 -10.65
N ASP A 114 21.30 17.61 -10.65
CA ASP A 114 21.37 18.56 -11.76
C ASP A 114 22.79 19.10 -11.97
N VAL A 115 23.50 19.42 -10.89
CA VAL A 115 24.91 19.86 -10.97
C VAL A 115 25.78 18.78 -11.60
N ILE A 116 25.62 17.53 -11.22
CA ILE A 116 26.40 16.42 -11.80
C ILE A 116 26.03 16.21 -13.28
N MET A 117 24.74 16.25 -13.61
CA MET A 117 24.28 16.15 -15.00
C MET A 117 24.83 17.27 -15.89
N GLU A 118 24.89 18.50 -15.37
CA GLU A 118 25.48 19.65 -16.08
C GLU A 118 26.98 19.44 -16.34
N LYS A 119 27.73 19.00 -15.33
CA LYS A 119 29.16 18.69 -15.49
C LYS A 119 29.40 17.63 -16.56
N MET A 120 28.64 16.50 -16.48
CA MET A 120 28.74 15.45 -17.50
C MET A 120 28.33 15.94 -18.90
N GLY A 121 27.33 16.82 -19.00
CA GLY A 121 26.92 17.44 -20.26
C GLY A 121 28.00 18.37 -20.86
N ASN A 122 28.89 18.92 -20.05
CA ASN A 122 30.07 19.71 -20.44
C ASN A 122 31.30 18.82 -20.67
N GLU A 123 31.15 17.50 -20.72
CA GLU A 123 32.23 16.52 -20.87
C GLU A 123 33.27 16.54 -19.73
N GLU A 124 32.88 17.04 -18.55
CA GLU A 124 33.73 16.98 -17.36
C GLU A 124 33.68 15.56 -16.77
N GLU A 125 34.85 15.04 -16.37
CA GLU A 125 34.94 13.78 -15.66
C GLU A 125 34.43 13.89 -14.22
N VAL A 126 33.41 13.12 -13.88
CA VAL A 126 32.88 13.05 -12.52
C VAL A 126 33.05 11.61 -11.98
N THR A 127 33.65 11.50 -10.81
CA THR A 127 33.81 10.26 -10.08
C THR A 127 32.98 10.28 -8.81
N LEU A 128 32.18 9.25 -8.58
CA LEU A 128 31.40 9.08 -7.35
C LEU A 128 32.06 8.06 -6.43
N ARG A 129 31.96 8.31 -5.11
CA ARG A 129 32.31 7.33 -4.07
C ARG A 129 31.11 7.14 -3.17
N ILE A 130 30.50 5.95 -3.23
CA ILE A 130 29.26 5.62 -2.53
C ILE A 130 29.46 4.39 -1.66
N ASP A 131 28.98 4.44 -0.40
CA ASP A 131 29.00 3.32 0.55
C ASP A 131 27.56 3.09 1.06
N ILE A 132 26.91 2.00 0.60
CA ILE A 132 25.55 1.63 0.98
C ILE A 132 25.64 0.32 1.75
N ARG A 133 25.26 0.35 3.03
CA ARG A 133 25.38 -0.79 3.95
C ARG A 133 24.10 -1.61 4.09
N ASN A 134 23.27 -1.64 3.04
CA ASN A 134 22.09 -2.47 3.00
C ASN A 134 22.47 -3.96 2.93
N HIS A 135 21.71 -4.77 3.63
CA HIS A 135 21.82 -6.24 3.56
C HIS A 135 20.43 -6.86 3.65
N PHE A 136 20.23 -7.96 2.94
CA PHE A 136 18.96 -8.67 2.97
C PHE A 136 18.92 -9.65 4.13
N GLN A 137 17.83 -9.61 4.89
CA GLN A 137 17.55 -10.57 5.95
C GLN A 137 16.63 -11.67 5.40
N PRO A 138 16.99 -12.97 5.55
CA PRO A 138 16.09 -14.05 5.16
C PRO A 138 14.76 -13.99 5.91
N GLY A 139 13.67 -14.23 5.17
CA GLY A 139 12.33 -14.35 5.73
C GLY A 139 11.92 -15.81 5.98
N PRO A 140 10.66 -16.05 6.39
CA PRO A 140 9.64 -15.03 6.68
C PRO A 140 9.89 -14.31 8.01
N VAL A 141 9.70 -12.98 8.00
CA VAL A 141 9.72 -12.17 9.23
C VAL A 141 8.30 -12.11 9.77
N LYS A 142 8.11 -12.46 11.05
CA LYS A 142 6.82 -12.35 11.73
C LYS A 142 6.61 -10.91 12.19
N TYR A 143 5.42 -10.39 11.97
CA TYR A 143 4.96 -9.14 12.54
C TYR A 143 3.52 -9.28 13.04
N TYR A 144 3.04 -8.32 13.82
CA TYR A 144 1.82 -8.47 14.60
C TYR A 144 0.99 -7.20 14.53
N ASN A 145 -0.34 -7.35 14.44
CA ASN A 145 -1.26 -6.26 14.74
C ASN A 145 -1.40 -6.15 16.26
N VAL A 146 -1.54 -4.92 16.76
CA VAL A 146 -1.87 -4.66 18.17
C VAL A 146 -3.38 -4.41 18.26
N ILE A 147 -4.05 -5.08 19.19
CA ILE A 147 -5.51 -4.98 19.36
C ILE A 147 -5.83 -4.78 20.84
N ALA A 148 -6.69 -3.79 21.12
CA ALA A 148 -7.22 -3.53 22.46
C ALA A 148 -8.72 -3.22 22.38
N ASP A 149 -9.49 -3.62 23.39
CA ASP A 149 -10.93 -3.46 23.41
C ASP A 149 -11.41 -2.73 24.68
N ILE A 150 -12.37 -1.81 24.51
CA ILE A 150 -13.31 -1.40 25.55
C ILE A 150 -14.59 -2.17 25.28
N VAL A 151 -14.86 -3.19 26.10
CA VAL A 151 -15.93 -4.17 25.87
C VAL A 151 -17.31 -3.52 26.00
N GLY A 152 -18.19 -3.78 25.06
CA GLY A 152 -19.57 -3.30 25.05
C GLY A 152 -20.43 -3.93 26.15
N THR A 153 -21.39 -3.17 26.66
CA THR A 153 -22.26 -3.60 27.77
C THR A 153 -23.54 -4.30 27.31
N GLU A 154 -24.02 -4.01 26.08
CA GLU A 154 -25.25 -4.56 25.53
C GLU A 154 -24.96 -5.52 24.36
N PHE A 155 -24.04 -5.13 23.49
CA PHE A 155 -23.66 -5.87 22.29
C PHE A 155 -22.14 -6.12 22.26
N PRO A 156 -21.58 -6.93 23.18
CA PRO A 156 -20.13 -7.12 23.29
C PRO A 156 -19.49 -7.76 22.03
N ASP A 157 -20.27 -8.42 21.21
CA ASP A 157 -19.83 -9.04 19.94
C ASP A 157 -20.05 -8.17 18.70
N GLU A 158 -20.53 -6.94 18.87
CA GLU A 158 -20.61 -5.94 17.83
C GLU A 158 -19.51 -4.90 18.02
N TYR A 159 -18.90 -4.43 16.93
CA TYR A 159 -17.65 -3.66 17.00
C TYR A 159 -17.75 -2.32 16.27
N VAL A 160 -17.11 -1.32 16.85
CA VAL A 160 -16.64 -0.11 16.16
C VAL A 160 -15.12 -0.17 16.19
N ILE A 161 -14.47 -0.13 15.03
CA ILE A 161 -13.01 -0.24 14.93
C ILE A 161 -12.41 1.13 14.66
N ILE A 162 -11.41 1.49 15.45
CA ILE A 162 -10.58 2.67 15.29
C ILE A 162 -9.15 2.20 15.09
N GLY A 163 -8.43 2.78 14.12
CA GLY A 163 -7.07 2.33 13.91
C GLY A 163 -6.22 3.19 12.98
N GLY A 164 -4.99 2.76 12.86
CA GLY A 164 -3.97 3.25 11.96
C GLY A 164 -2.87 2.21 11.85
N HIS A 165 -1.97 2.34 10.89
CA HIS A 165 -0.83 1.41 10.81
C HIS A 165 0.35 1.88 11.68
N ILE A 166 1.19 0.93 12.09
CA ILE A 166 2.34 1.16 12.98
C ILE A 166 3.68 1.05 12.26
N ASP A 167 3.68 0.58 11.03
CA ASP A 167 4.87 0.56 10.18
C ASP A 167 5.02 1.87 9.43
N SER A 168 6.21 2.10 8.90
CA SER A 168 6.52 3.19 7.99
C SER A 168 7.72 2.81 7.13
N TRP A 169 8.00 3.57 6.08
CA TRP A 169 9.22 3.41 5.31
C TRP A 169 10.45 3.82 6.14
N ASP A 170 11.53 3.07 6.04
CA ASP A 170 12.83 3.40 6.60
C ASP A 170 13.46 4.63 5.91
N GLY A 171 14.34 5.31 6.62
CA GLY A 171 15.01 6.55 6.13
C GLY A 171 14.42 7.84 6.69
N ALA A 172 13.33 7.76 7.49
CA ALA A 172 12.76 8.82 8.29
C ALA A 172 12.24 8.26 9.62
N THR A 173 11.48 9.04 10.39
CA THR A 173 10.88 8.58 11.65
C THR A 173 9.44 8.09 11.48
N GLY A 174 8.84 8.24 10.29
CA GLY A 174 7.46 7.83 10.00
C GLY A 174 6.45 8.61 10.84
N THR A 175 6.66 9.91 11.02
CA THR A 175 5.86 10.72 11.94
C THR A 175 4.47 10.99 11.38
N SER A 176 4.39 11.51 10.14
CA SER A 176 3.11 11.76 9.48
C SER A 176 2.52 10.49 8.89
N ASP A 177 3.36 9.54 8.51
CA ASP A 177 2.97 8.28 7.90
C ASP A 177 3.66 7.08 8.58
N ASN A 178 3.09 6.50 9.70
CA ASN A 178 1.81 6.90 10.30
C ASN A 178 1.90 6.97 11.83
N GLY A 179 2.99 7.54 12.35
CA GLY A 179 3.17 7.76 13.79
C GLY A 179 2.03 8.56 14.43
N MET A 180 1.50 9.55 13.71
CA MET A 180 0.38 10.36 14.20
C MET A 180 -0.93 9.58 14.25
N GLY A 181 -1.23 8.74 13.27
CA GLY A 181 -2.42 7.88 13.30
C GLY A 181 -2.34 6.85 14.44
N THR A 182 -1.16 6.28 14.64
CA THR A 182 -0.87 5.39 15.78
C THR A 182 -1.08 6.13 17.11
N ALA A 183 -0.46 7.30 17.30
CA ALA A 183 -0.57 8.08 18.54
C ALA A 183 -2.00 8.54 18.81
N THR A 184 -2.71 9.01 17.78
CA THR A 184 -4.13 9.40 17.87
C THR A 184 -5.02 8.24 18.30
N THR A 185 -4.79 7.05 17.77
CA THR A 185 -5.52 5.82 18.15
C THR A 185 -5.28 5.44 19.60
N ILE A 186 -4.02 5.48 20.06
CA ILE A 186 -3.64 5.18 21.43
C ILE A 186 -4.23 6.22 22.40
N GLU A 187 -4.14 7.50 22.05
CA GLU A 187 -4.65 8.59 22.90
C GLU A 187 -6.19 8.56 23.01
N ALA A 188 -6.89 8.28 21.91
CA ALA A 188 -8.34 8.07 21.94
C ALA A 188 -8.72 6.91 22.88
N ALA A 189 -7.97 5.80 22.85
CA ALA A 189 -8.16 4.68 23.75
C ALA A 189 -7.93 5.08 25.22
N ARG A 190 -6.88 5.86 25.49
CA ARG A 190 -6.57 6.37 26.83
C ARG A 190 -7.68 7.27 27.36
N ILE A 191 -8.12 8.25 26.56
CA ILE A 191 -9.18 9.20 26.92
C ILE A 191 -10.46 8.45 27.30
N LEU A 192 -10.91 7.52 26.46
CA LEU A 192 -12.13 6.77 26.68
C LEU A 192 -12.04 5.83 27.90
N SER A 193 -10.88 5.22 28.11
CA SER A 193 -10.62 4.37 29.26
C SER A 193 -10.62 5.15 30.56
N GLU A 194 -9.92 6.29 30.62
CA GLU A 194 -9.88 7.14 31.82
C GLU A 194 -11.22 7.81 32.13
N ALA A 195 -12.01 8.15 31.10
CA ALA A 195 -13.38 8.62 31.26
C ALA A 195 -14.32 7.54 31.82
N GLY A 196 -13.86 6.28 31.89
CA GLY A 196 -14.64 5.18 32.44
C GLY A 196 -15.92 4.87 31.67
N ILE A 197 -15.93 5.13 30.35
CA ILE A 197 -17.11 4.97 29.51
C ILE A 197 -17.64 3.53 29.54
N LYS A 198 -18.95 3.40 29.29
CA LYS A 198 -19.65 2.11 29.18
C LYS A 198 -20.38 2.08 27.84
N PRO A 199 -19.69 1.80 26.73
CA PRO A 199 -20.33 1.79 25.42
C PRO A 199 -21.28 0.61 25.27
N ARG A 200 -22.30 0.74 24.42
CA ARG A 200 -23.23 -0.38 24.14
C ARG A 200 -22.53 -1.47 23.33
N ARG A 201 -21.68 -1.09 22.33
CA ARG A 201 -20.87 -1.98 21.49
C ARG A 201 -19.39 -1.90 21.88
N THR A 202 -18.66 -2.94 21.62
CA THR A 202 -17.22 -2.97 21.84
C THR A 202 -16.53 -1.97 20.91
N ILE A 203 -15.73 -1.08 21.50
CA ILE A 203 -14.82 -0.21 20.76
C ILE A 203 -13.48 -0.94 20.69
N ARG A 204 -13.05 -1.28 19.48
CA ARG A 204 -11.79 -1.98 19.20
C ARG A 204 -10.77 -1.03 18.58
N PHE A 205 -9.63 -0.91 19.22
CA PHE A 205 -8.48 -0.17 18.74
C PHE A 205 -7.53 -1.13 18.04
N MET A 206 -7.14 -0.83 16.83
CA MET A 206 -6.27 -1.68 16.04
C MET A 206 -5.12 -0.89 15.44
N LEU A 207 -3.89 -1.38 15.67
CA LEU A 207 -2.71 -0.88 14.98
C LEU A 207 -2.23 -2.00 14.05
N TRP A 208 -2.27 -1.74 12.75
CA TRP A 208 -1.92 -2.72 11.74
C TRP A 208 -0.44 -2.64 11.36
N SER A 209 0.16 -3.76 10.99
CA SER A 209 1.52 -3.83 10.47
C SER A 209 1.54 -4.19 9.00
N GLY A 210 2.51 -3.65 8.25
CA GLY A 210 2.71 -3.96 6.84
C GLY A 210 1.65 -3.30 5.94
N GLU A 211 1.16 -2.14 6.32
CA GLU A 211 0.31 -1.30 5.49
C GLU A 211 1.06 -0.91 4.23
N GLU A 212 2.26 -0.36 4.39
CA GLU A 212 3.17 0.15 3.37
C GLU A 212 3.55 -0.89 2.29
N GLN A 213 3.49 -2.16 2.65
CA GLN A 213 3.75 -3.27 1.74
C GLN A 213 2.47 -3.85 1.13
N GLY A 214 1.34 -3.15 1.28
CA GLY A 214 0.06 -3.47 0.66
C GLY A 214 -1.00 -4.00 1.62
N LEU A 215 -1.20 -3.36 2.76
CA LEU A 215 -2.27 -3.62 3.73
C LEU A 215 -2.20 -5.03 4.34
N LEU A 216 -0.99 -5.54 4.59
CA LEU A 216 -0.80 -6.96 4.93
C LEU A 216 -1.51 -7.31 6.25
N GLY A 217 -1.39 -6.45 7.27
CA GLY A 217 -1.96 -6.69 8.60
C GLY A 217 -3.48 -6.66 8.62
N SER A 218 -4.10 -5.65 8.01
CA SER A 218 -5.56 -5.54 7.93
C SER A 218 -6.16 -6.63 7.06
N LYS A 219 -5.56 -6.94 5.91
CA LYS A 219 -6.00 -8.06 5.05
C LYS A 219 -5.93 -9.40 5.76
N ALA A 220 -4.85 -9.66 6.50
CA ALA A 220 -4.70 -10.90 7.26
C ALA A 220 -5.75 -11.00 8.36
N TRP A 221 -6.01 -9.90 9.09
CA TRP A 221 -7.03 -9.87 10.12
C TRP A 221 -8.44 -10.09 9.55
N VAL A 222 -8.80 -9.40 8.47
CA VAL A 222 -10.08 -9.58 7.78
C VAL A 222 -10.25 -11.02 7.29
N ALA A 223 -9.19 -11.61 6.71
CA ALA A 223 -9.23 -12.99 6.23
C ALA A 223 -9.49 -14.01 7.36
N ALA A 224 -8.91 -13.76 8.55
CA ALA A 224 -9.07 -14.62 9.72
C ALA A 224 -10.39 -14.39 10.48
N ASN A 225 -11.10 -13.27 10.26
CA ASN A 225 -12.31 -12.90 11.01
C ASN A 225 -13.51 -12.61 10.08
N LYS A 226 -13.65 -13.34 9.00
CA LYS A 226 -14.73 -13.14 8.02
C LYS A 226 -16.12 -13.27 8.62
N ASP A 227 -16.27 -14.13 9.62
CA ASP A 227 -17.50 -14.36 10.39
C ASP A 227 -17.94 -13.15 11.22
N LYS A 228 -17.02 -12.22 11.50
CA LYS A 228 -17.31 -11.01 12.28
C LYS A 228 -17.71 -9.81 11.44
N MET A 229 -17.56 -9.85 10.12
CA MET A 229 -17.75 -8.67 9.26
C MET A 229 -19.16 -8.07 9.35
N GLU A 230 -20.18 -8.91 9.54
CA GLU A 230 -21.55 -8.42 9.70
C GLU A 230 -21.82 -7.74 11.05
N LYS A 231 -20.97 -7.98 12.05
CA LYS A 231 -21.03 -7.43 13.40
C LYS A 231 -20.20 -6.14 13.58
N ILE A 232 -19.48 -5.71 12.54
CA ILE A 232 -18.70 -4.48 12.58
C ILE A 232 -19.57 -3.33 12.07
N SER A 233 -19.82 -2.34 12.91
CA SER A 233 -20.61 -1.14 12.58
C SER A 233 -19.86 -0.26 11.59
N ALA A 234 -18.61 0.06 11.90
CA ALA A 234 -17.76 0.89 11.06
C ALA A 234 -16.28 0.69 11.43
N VAL A 235 -15.40 1.04 10.49
CA VAL A 235 -13.94 1.12 10.67
C VAL A 235 -13.49 2.52 10.31
N PHE A 236 -12.80 3.21 11.21
CA PHE A 236 -12.24 4.55 11.01
C PHE A 236 -10.73 4.47 11.07
N VAL A 237 -10.08 4.91 10.00
CA VAL A 237 -8.62 4.87 9.88
C VAL A 237 -8.06 6.28 9.80
N TYR A 238 -7.10 6.57 10.68
CA TYR A 238 -6.30 7.77 10.62
C TYR A 238 -4.91 7.42 10.07
N ASP A 239 -4.63 8.02 8.92
CA ASP A 239 -3.43 7.73 8.15
C ASP A 239 -3.03 8.93 7.30
N GLY A 240 -1.74 9.04 7.02
CA GLY A 240 -1.21 9.91 5.96
C GLY A 240 -1.21 11.40 6.27
N GLY A 241 -1.03 11.85 7.52
CA GLY A 241 -0.84 13.27 7.64
C GLY A 241 -0.69 13.87 9.01
N PRO A 242 0.06 14.98 9.09
CA PRO A 242 0.23 15.75 10.31
C PRO A 242 -0.84 16.83 10.52
N ASN A 243 -1.87 16.90 9.68
CA ASN A 243 -2.94 17.90 9.79
C ASN A 243 -4.11 17.41 10.66
N ALA A 244 -4.91 18.33 11.16
CA ALA A 244 -6.05 18.04 12.01
C ALA A 244 -7.15 17.28 11.25
N ILE A 245 -7.86 16.37 11.90
CA ILE A 245 -9.08 15.77 11.36
C ILE A 245 -10.12 16.87 11.18
N ALA A 246 -10.64 17.03 9.95
CA ALA A 246 -11.55 18.10 9.55
C ALA A 246 -12.81 17.59 8.85
N SER A 247 -12.83 16.36 8.34
CA SER A 247 -14.02 15.88 7.64
C SER A 247 -14.12 14.35 7.58
N LEU A 248 -15.34 13.89 7.25
CA LEU A 248 -15.63 12.50 6.97
C LEU A 248 -16.68 12.40 5.84
N PRO A 249 -16.56 11.46 4.89
CA PRO A 249 -17.59 11.20 3.90
C PRO A 249 -18.80 10.51 4.55
N ALA A 250 -20.01 10.89 4.14
CA ALA A 250 -21.26 10.29 4.59
C ALA A 250 -22.21 10.05 3.41
N THR A 251 -22.75 8.82 3.28
CA THR A 251 -23.85 8.58 2.35
C THR A 251 -25.17 9.10 2.93
N ALA A 252 -26.16 9.30 2.08
CA ALA A 252 -27.47 9.76 2.53
C ALA A 252 -28.08 8.86 3.63
N ALA A 253 -27.83 7.55 3.57
CA ALA A 253 -28.35 6.60 4.55
C ALA A 253 -27.61 6.63 5.90
N MET A 254 -26.35 7.08 5.93
CA MET A 254 -25.54 7.23 7.15
C MET A 254 -25.74 8.58 7.84
N LYS A 255 -26.15 9.58 7.07
CA LYS A 255 -26.21 10.98 7.51
C LYS A 255 -27.04 11.22 8.78
N PRO A 256 -28.25 10.64 8.95
CA PRO A 256 -29.05 10.87 10.16
C PRO A 256 -28.38 10.40 11.46
N ASP A 257 -27.58 9.32 11.41
CA ASP A 257 -26.83 8.82 12.55
C ASP A 257 -25.56 9.65 12.75
N PHE A 258 -24.84 9.99 11.67
CA PHE A 258 -23.65 10.83 11.76
C PHE A 258 -23.92 12.24 12.22
N GLU A 259 -25.06 12.86 11.87
CA GLU A 259 -25.44 14.16 12.41
C GLU A 259 -25.57 14.13 13.95
N LYS A 260 -26.08 13.04 14.52
CA LYS A 260 -26.13 12.85 15.98
C LYS A 260 -24.74 12.60 16.57
N VAL A 261 -23.96 11.70 15.96
CA VAL A 261 -22.62 11.32 16.42
C VAL A 261 -21.66 12.51 16.38
N PHE A 262 -21.69 13.30 15.31
CA PHE A 262 -20.76 14.39 15.08
C PHE A 262 -21.22 15.76 15.62
N ALA A 263 -22.44 15.88 16.14
CA ALA A 263 -22.91 17.12 16.77
C ALA A 263 -21.93 17.68 17.83
N PRO A 264 -21.40 16.87 18.78
CA PRO A 264 -20.40 17.36 19.73
C PRO A 264 -19.05 17.68 19.06
N VAL A 265 -18.69 16.97 18.00
CA VAL A 265 -17.44 17.20 17.23
C VAL A 265 -17.48 18.52 16.49
N MET A 266 -18.60 18.84 15.82
CA MET A 266 -18.78 20.11 15.09
C MET A 266 -18.68 21.34 15.99
N GLY A 267 -18.97 21.20 17.28
CA GLY A 267 -18.85 22.27 18.28
C GLY A 267 -17.52 22.27 19.05
N LEU A 268 -16.63 21.33 18.79
CA LEU A 268 -15.43 21.07 19.61
C LEU A 268 -14.42 22.22 19.53
N ASN A 269 -14.08 22.64 18.33
CA ASN A 269 -13.10 23.70 18.10
C ASN A 269 -13.50 24.54 16.86
N LYS A 270 -13.64 25.85 17.05
CA LYS A 270 -14.02 26.78 15.96
C LYS A 270 -12.88 27.04 14.97
N ASP A 271 -11.63 26.91 15.44
CA ASP A 271 -10.43 27.12 14.61
C ASP A 271 -10.07 25.86 13.81
N MET A 272 -10.65 24.72 14.17
CA MET A 272 -10.52 23.43 13.48
C MET A 272 -11.93 22.86 13.23
N PRO A 273 -12.69 23.43 12.30
CA PRO A 273 -14.06 23.03 12.04
C PRO A 273 -14.12 21.62 11.44
N PHE A 274 -15.16 20.88 11.77
CA PHE A 274 -15.42 19.56 11.23
C PHE A 274 -16.66 19.58 10.32
N THR A 275 -16.59 18.86 9.19
CA THR A 275 -17.69 18.75 8.24
C THR A 275 -17.97 17.30 7.84
N LEU A 276 -19.26 17.00 7.62
CA LEU A 276 -19.68 15.77 6.94
C LEU A 276 -19.83 16.05 5.45
N ASN A 277 -19.06 15.35 4.63
CA ASN A 277 -19.09 15.50 3.19
C ASN A 277 -20.11 14.53 2.57
N ASP A 278 -21.14 15.05 1.95
CA ASP A 278 -22.14 14.23 1.25
C ASP A 278 -21.51 13.52 0.06
N VAL A 279 -21.66 12.21 0.02
CA VAL A 279 -21.16 11.36 -1.06
C VAL A 279 -22.22 10.35 -1.50
N ASP A 280 -22.24 10.03 -2.80
CA ASP A 280 -23.13 8.99 -3.33
C ASP A 280 -22.68 7.58 -2.89
N SER A 281 -21.39 7.41 -2.64
CA SER A 281 -20.77 6.18 -2.14
C SER A 281 -19.48 6.49 -1.40
N LEU A 282 -19.04 5.57 -0.52
CA LEU A 282 -17.77 5.75 0.18
C LEU A 282 -16.60 5.75 -0.82
N PRO A 283 -15.63 6.67 -0.64
CA PRO A 283 -14.42 6.73 -1.46
C PRO A 283 -13.64 5.41 -1.42
N ARG A 284 -13.00 5.06 -2.52
CA ARG A 284 -12.16 3.85 -2.67
C ARG A 284 -10.86 4.18 -3.37
N ASN A 285 -9.89 3.27 -3.27
CA ASN A 285 -8.56 3.42 -3.85
C ASN A 285 -7.79 4.60 -3.27
N ILE A 286 -8.02 4.88 -2.00
CA ILE A 286 -7.26 5.86 -1.20
C ILE A 286 -5.93 5.22 -0.80
N GLY A 287 -5.93 3.89 -0.53
CA GLY A 287 -4.72 3.11 -0.27
C GLY A 287 -4.37 2.98 1.21
N SER A 288 -5.36 2.81 2.11
CA SER A 288 -5.11 2.54 3.53
C SER A 288 -5.98 1.41 4.07
N ASP A 289 -5.77 1.00 5.32
CA ASP A 289 -6.30 -0.22 5.95
C ASP A 289 -7.83 -0.36 5.94
N HIS A 290 -8.59 0.75 5.91
CA HIS A 290 -10.06 0.73 5.78
C HIS A 290 -10.52 0.01 4.50
N GLU A 291 -9.70 0.01 3.47
CA GLU A 291 -10.02 -0.66 2.19
C GLU A 291 -10.02 -2.19 2.28
N SER A 292 -9.38 -2.76 3.29
CA SER A 292 -9.46 -4.20 3.54
C SER A 292 -10.87 -4.64 3.98
N PHE A 293 -11.65 -3.74 4.57
CA PHE A 293 -12.97 -4.01 5.15
C PHE A 293 -14.13 -3.72 4.16
N ILE A 294 -13.99 -2.68 3.34
CA ILE A 294 -15.05 -2.26 2.40
C ILE A 294 -15.52 -3.40 1.46
N PRO A 295 -14.63 -4.21 0.85
CA PRO A 295 -15.06 -5.32 0.00
C PRO A 295 -15.85 -6.41 0.74
N MET A 296 -15.74 -6.44 2.07
CA MET A 296 -16.46 -7.38 2.94
C MET A 296 -17.81 -6.82 3.39
N GLY A 297 -18.21 -5.65 2.89
CA GLY A 297 -19.46 -4.99 3.22
C GLY A 297 -19.45 -4.23 4.55
N VAL A 298 -18.29 -3.90 5.07
CA VAL A 298 -18.13 -3.08 6.29
C VAL A 298 -17.88 -1.63 5.89
N PRO A 299 -18.62 -0.66 6.45
CA PRO A 299 -18.33 0.76 6.25
C PRO A 299 -16.93 1.12 6.73
N GLY A 300 -16.05 1.49 5.81
CA GLY A 300 -14.67 1.89 6.08
C GLY A 300 -14.44 3.34 5.72
N PHE A 301 -13.83 4.09 6.63
CA PHE A 301 -13.64 5.52 6.52
C PHE A 301 -12.19 5.91 6.67
N PHE A 302 -11.78 6.84 5.84
CA PHE A 302 -10.52 7.55 5.91
C PHE A 302 -10.83 9.01 6.26
N TRP A 303 -10.12 9.58 7.25
CA TRP A 303 -10.37 10.93 7.71
C TRP A 303 -9.85 11.97 6.71
N GLY A 304 -10.69 12.93 6.36
CA GLY A 304 -10.23 14.14 5.71
C GLY A 304 -9.50 15.04 6.72
N GLN A 305 -8.39 15.61 6.32
CA GLN A 305 -7.52 16.40 7.17
C GLN A 305 -7.32 17.79 6.58
N GLU A 306 -7.27 18.82 7.43
CA GLU A 306 -6.97 20.19 7.06
C GLU A 306 -5.98 20.81 8.05
N GLY A 307 -5.10 21.67 7.53
CA GLY A 307 -4.13 22.36 8.35
C GLY A 307 -3.01 22.97 7.51
N LYS A 308 -2.02 23.48 8.20
CA LYS A 308 -0.88 24.22 7.59
C LYS A 308 0.40 23.38 7.44
N ALA A 309 0.39 22.13 7.91
CA ALA A 309 1.54 21.26 7.76
C ALA A 309 1.66 20.76 6.32
N ASP A 310 2.90 20.66 5.84
CA ASP A 310 3.21 20.20 4.49
C ASP A 310 3.24 18.66 4.44
N THR A 311 2.09 18.07 4.27
CA THR A 311 1.90 16.62 4.20
C THR A 311 2.67 16.01 3.01
N TRP A 312 2.65 16.68 1.85
CA TRP A 312 3.19 16.10 0.61
C TRP A 312 4.71 16.03 0.54
N ASN A 313 5.42 16.90 1.28
CA ASN A 313 6.87 16.82 1.39
C ASN A 313 7.32 15.83 2.47
N GLY A 314 6.43 15.47 3.41
CA GLY A 314 6.71 14.48 4.46
C GLY A 314 6.53 13.05 3.96
N ILE A 315 5.31 12.71 3.53
CA ILE A 315 4.91 11.33 3.21
C ILE A 315 5.90 10.64 2.27
N HIS A 316 6.38 9.46 2.68
CA HIS A 316 7.30 8.59 1.95
C HIS A 316 8.64 9.26 1.57
N THR A 317 9.08 10.25 2.34
CA THR A 317 10.36 10.92 2.13
C THR A 317 11.19 10.99 3.41
N GLN A 318 12.49 11.32 3.28
CA GLN A 318 13.38 11.54 4.42
C GLN A 318 12.95 12.70 5.34
N LYS A 319 11.96 13.49 4.92
CA LYS A 319 11.43 14.61 5.70
C LYS A 319 10.28 14.25 6.62
N ASP A 320 9.83 12.99 6.61
CA ASP A 320 8.80 12.52 7.55
C ASP A 320 9.37 12.35 8.95
N THR A 321 9.66 13.48 9.59
CA THR A 321 10.36 13.57 10.87
C THR A 321 9.49 14.23 11.94
N PHE A 322 9.89 14.08 13.20
CA PHE A 322 9.08 14.48 14.36
C PHE A 322 8.75 15.98 14.40
N ASP A 323 9.53 16.82 13.77
CA ASP A 323 9.29 18.27 13.65
C ASP A 323 8.06 18.64 12.81
N LEU A 324 7.47 17.69 12.08
CA LEU A 324 6.18 17.87 11.42
C LEU A 324 4.98 17.88 12.38
N VAL A 325 5.15 17.42 13.62
CA VAL A 325 4.07 17.36 14.61
C VAL A 325 3.60 18.77 15.00
N ILE A 326 2.30 18.96 14.89
CA ILE A 326 1.61 20.12 15.46
C ILE A 326 0.74 19.58 16.62
N PRO A 327 1.15 19.76 17.88
CA PRO A 327 0.50 19.13 19.03
C PRO A 327 -1.00 19.41 19.11
N GLU A 328 -1.43 20.63 18.78
CA GLU A 328 -2.82 21.03 18.82
C GLU A 328 -3.69 20.25 17.82
N TYR A 329 -3.08 19.85 16.68
CA TYR A 329 -3.77 19.01 15.68
C TYR A 329 -3.93 17.57 16.15
N LEU A 330 -2.91 17.05 16.83
CA LEU A 330 -2.93 15.70 17.39
C LEU A 330 -3.96 15.60 18.53
N GLU A 331 -3.96 16.57 19.45
CA GLU A 331 -4.93 16.66 20.55
C GLU A 331 -6.37 16.74 20.03
N HIS A 332 -6.61 17.61 19.05
CA HIS A 332 -7.92 17.75 18.39
C HIS A 332 -8.35 16.43 17.74
N SER A 333 -7.46 15.81 16.94
CA SER A 333 -7.76 14.59 16.24
C SER A 333 -8.07 13.43 17.20
N ALA A 334 -7.35 13.30 18.31
CA ALA A 334 -7.62 12.29 19.34
C ALA A 334 -9.00 12.45 19.97
N LEU A 335 -9.42 13.70 20.22
CA LEU A 335 -10.76 13.99 20.74
C LEU A 335 -11.85 13.67 19.70
N VAL A 336 -11.64 14.05 18.43
CA VAL A 336 -12.57 13.71 17.33
C VAL A 336 -12.74 12.20 17.21
N VAL A 337 -11.65 11.46 17.22
CA VAL A 337 -11.66 9.99 17.12
C VAL A 337 -12.35 9.36 18.33
N ALA A 338 -12.07 9.85 19.56
CA ALA A 338 -12.69 9.34 20.78
C ALA A 338 -14.21 9.57 20.80
N LEU A 339 -14.65 10.80 20.46
CA LEU A 339 -16.07 11.14 20.39
C LEU A 339 -16.79 10.33 19.32
N THR A 340 -16.18 10.15 18.16
CA THR A 340 -16.73 9.33 17.08
C THR A 340 -16.89 7.88 17.50
N ALA A 341 -15.83 7.29 18.07
CA ALA A 341 -15.85 5.91 18.53
C ALA A 341 -16.99 5.66 19.54
N TYR A 342 -17.09 6.55 20.53
CA TYR A 342 -18.14 6.47 21.55
C TYR A 342 -19.53 6.71 20.95
N GLY A 343 -19.70 7.72 20.10
CA GLY A 343 -20.97 8.04 19.44
C GLY A 343 -21.50 6.87 18.60
N VAL A 344 -20.64 6.32 17.74
CA VAL A 344 -21.03 5.19 16.86
C VAL A 344 -21.28 3.91 17.65
N ALA A 345 -20.52 3.67 18.72
CA ALA A 345 -20.73 2.50 19.60
C ALA A 345 -22.06 2.55 20.35
N ASN A 346 -22.65 3.74 20.50
CA ASN A 346 -23.93 3.95 21.22
C ASN A 346 -25.15 4.15 20.29
N LEU A 347 -24.99 4.03 18.98
CA LEU A 347 -26.14 4.04 18.06
C LEU A 347 -27.12 2.90 18.40
N ASP A 348 -28.41 3.10 18.07
CA ASP A 348 -29.45 2.11 18.31
C ASP A 348 -29.24 0.84 17.47
N THR A 349 -28.75 1.02 16.24
CA THR A 349 -28.44 -0.05 15.29
C THR A 349 -26.99 0.06 14.79
N LEU A 350 -26.50 -0.93 14.08
CA LEU A 350 -25.27 -0.78 13.30
C LEU A 350 -25.44 0.30 12.24
N LEU A 351 -24.37 1.00 11.93
CA LEU A 351 -24.37 2.03 10.88
C LEU A 351 -24.89 1.45 9.56
N SER A 352 -25.73 2.22 8.86
CA SER A 352 -26.29 1.77 7.58
C SER A 352 -25.19 1.47 6.56
N ARG A 353 -25.38 0.38 5.82
CA ARG A 353 -24.51 -0.03 4.71
C ARG A 353 -25.08 0.34 3.34
N GLU A 354 -26.26 0.93 3.33
CA GLU A 354 -26.94 1.36 2.10
C GLU A 354 -26.12 2.45 1.40
N GLY A 355 -25.95 2.28 0.09
CA GLY A 355 -25.19 3.23 -0.74
C GLY A 355 -23.67 3.19 -0.56
N MET A 356 -23.12 2.49 0.43
CA MET A 356 -21.68 2.54 0.70
C MET A 356 -20.80 2.10 -0.48
N LEU A 357 -21.29 1.22 -1.35
CA LEU A 357 -20.51 0.69 -2.49
C LEU A 357 -20.81 1.37 -3.83
N GLY A 358 -21.64 2.41 -3.83
CA GLY A 358 -22.14 3.06 -5.06
C GLY A 358 -23.31 2.27 -5.67
N GLY A 359 -24.40 2.97 -5.96
CA GLY A 359 -25.54 2.38 -6.63
C GLY A 359 -25.26 2.11 -8.10
N GLY A 360 -24.86 0.88 -8.42
CA GLY A 360 -25.34 0.29 -9.65
C GLY A 360 -26.79 -0.10 -9.37
N GLY A 361 -27.75 0.54 -10.07
CA GLY A 361 -29.16 0.22 -9.94
C GLY A 361 -29.43 -1.26 -10.01
N ASP A 362 -30.44 -1.67 -9.26
CA ASP A 362 -30.98 -3.02 -9.06
C ASP A 362 -30.09 -3.99 -8.29
N SER A 363 -30.69 -4.46 -7.21
CA SER A 363 -30.30 -5.59 -6.39
C SER A 363 -30.01 -6.83 -7.23
N GLN A 364 -28.81 -6.88 -7.81
CA GLN A 364 -28.26 -8.13 -8.30
C GLN A 364 -27.51 -8.82 -7.16
N PRO A 365 -27.69 -10.13 -6.96
CA PRO A 365 -26.94 -10.88 -5.97
C PRO A 365 -25.44 -10.66 -6.20
N ARG A 366 -24.68 -10.48 -5.08
CA ARG A 366 -23.22 -10.27 -5.04
C ARG A 366 -22.54 -10.97 -6.21
N ARG A 367 -22.07 -10.19 -7.19
CA ARG A 367 -21.18 -10.76 -8.21
C ARG A 367 -19.95 -11.29 -7.49
N PRO A 368 -19.56 -12.53 -7.68
CA PRO A 368 -18.32 -13.07 -7.12
C PRO A 368 -17.17 -12.12 -7.46
N MET A 369 -16.22 -11.95 -6.53
CA MET A 369 -14.96 -11.23 -6.77
C MET A 369 -14.50 -11.47 -8.20
N GLY A 370 -14.39 -10.40 -9.01
CA GLY A 370 -14.29 -10.50 -10.46
C GLY A 370 -13.26 -11.54 -10.86
N ARG A 371 -13.63 -12.40 -11.80
CA ARG A 371 -12.76 -13.43 -12.35
C ARG A 371 -11.40 -12.84 -12.66
N MET A 372 -10.40 -13.27 -11.92
CA MET A 372 -9.01 -12.89 -12.18
C MET A 372 -8.43 -13.92 -13.16
N LEU A 373 -7.83 -13.44 -14.23
CA LEU A 373 -7.13 -14.32 -15.17
C LEU A 373 -5.88 -14.92 -14.51
N GLY A 374 -5.25 -14.16 -13.61
CA GLY A 374 -4.04 -14.58 -12.91
C GLY A 374 -2.79 -14.28 -13.73
N VAL A 375 -2.73 -13.12 -14.35
CA VAL A 375 -1.58 -12.64 -15.11
C VAL A 375 -1.26 -11.20 -14.73
N PHE A 376 0.00 -10.83 -14.79
CA PHE A 376 0.42 -9.45 -14.93
C PHE A 376 0.46 -9.08 -16.41
N LEU A 377 0.04 -7.86 -16.71
CA LEU A 377 -0.15 -7.39 -18.09
C LEU A 377 0.49 -6.02 -18.29
N ASP A 378 1.20 -5.90 -19.38
CA ASP A 378 1.47 -4.62 -20.03
C ASP A 378 0.52 -4.49 -21.22
N GLU A 379 -0.46 -3.56 -21.11
CA GLU A 379 -1.58 -3.42 -22.04
C GLU A 379 -2.36 -4.76 -22.24
N ASN A 380 -2.20 -5.44 -23.35
CA ASN A 380 -2.79 -6.75 -23.65
C ASN A 380 -1.75 -7.87 -23.79
N ILE A 381 -0.51 -7.65 -23.31
CA ILE A 381 0.55 -8.66 -23.29
C ILE A 381 0.73 -9.18 -21.90
N VAL A 382 0.85 -10.49 -21.81
CA VAL A 382 1.15 -11.21 -20.58
C VAL A 382 2.62 -11.01 -20.24
N GLU A 383 2.89 -10.30 -19.13
CA GLU A 383 4.25 -10.17 -18.60
C GLU A 383 4.61 -11.38 -17.73
N GLU A 384 3.65 -11.84 -16.93
CA GLU A 384 3.86 -12.94 -16.01
C GLU A 384 2.54 -13.71 -15.82
N VAL A 385 2.64 -15.02 -15.67
CA VAL A 385 1.51 -15.89 -15.32
C VAL A 385 1.69 -16.35 -13.88
N LEU A 386 0.71 -16.07 -13.04
CA LEU A 386 0.76 -16.44 -11.63
C LEU A 386 0.48 -17.94 -11.44
N PRO A 387 1.17 -18.63 -10.52
CA PRO A 387 0.97 -20.04 -10.26
C PRO A 387 -0.44 -20.31 -9.69
N ASP A 388 -0.97 -21.50 -9.94
CA ASP A 388 -2.30 -21.99 -9.54
C ASP A 388 -3.50 -21.17 -10.05
N THR A 389 -3.33 -20.40 -11.11
CA THR A 389 -4.37 -19.55 -11.70
C THR A 389 -5.06 -20.18 -12.91
N ALA A 390 -6.16 -19.56 -13.35
CA ALA A 390 -6.86 -19.93 -14.55
C ALA A 390 -6.01 -19.75 -15.82
N ALA A 391 -5.13 -18.74 -15.84
CA ALA A 391 -4.19 -18.49 -16.94
C ALA A 391 -3.15 -19.59 -17.08
N GLU A 392 -2.53 -19.99 -15.98
CA GLU A 392 -1.54 -21.07 -15.98
C GLU A 392 -2.17 -22.40 -16.46
N LYS A 393 -3.32 -22.76 -15.89
CA LYS A 393 -4.06 -24.00 -16.28
C LYS A 393 -4.50 -23.98 -17.74
N ALA A 394 -4.75 -22.81 -18.29
CA ALA A 394 -5.09 -22.64 -19.71
C ALA A 394 -3.84 -22.64 -20.62
N GLY A 395 -2.64 -22.60 -20.07
CA GLY A 395 -1.39 -22.58 -20.83
C GLY A 395 -1.02 -21.23 -21.42
N LEU A 396 -1.48 -20.12 -20.80
CA LEU A 396 -0.94 -18.79 -21.10
C LEU A 396 0.53 -18.72 -20.66
N LYS A 397 1.31 -17.91 -21.36
CA LYS A 397 2.74 -17.74 -21.13
C LYS A 397 3.13 -16.27 -21.16
N ALA A 398 4.22 -15.92 -20.48
CA ALA A 398 4.84 -14.63 -20.66
C ALA A 398 5.17 -14.38 -22.13
N GLY A 399 4.94 -13.17 -22.62
CA GLY A 399 5.08 -12.79 -24.04
C GLY A 399 3.82 -12.98 -24.88
N ASP A 400 2.78 -13.67 -24.40
CA ASP A 400 1.52 -13.81 -25.12
C ASP A 400 0.82 -12.46 -25.26
N LYS A 401 0.46 -12.06 -26.48
CA LYS A 401 -0.39 -10.91 -26.72
C LYS A 401 -1.83 -11.37 -26.85
N VAL A 402 -2.68 -11.05 -25.86
CA VAL A 402 -4.11 -11.38 -25.91
C VAL A 402 -4.79 -10.46 -26.92
N ILE A 403 -5.41 -11.05 -27.96
CA ILE A 403 -6.06 -10.30 -29.04
C ILE A 403 -7.58 -10.46 -29.06
N GLU A 404 -8.11 -11.51 -28.45
CA GLU A 404 -9.55 -11.76 -28.37
C GLU A 404 -9.91 -12.58 -27.15
N VAL A 405 -11.05 -12.28 -26.50
CA VAL A 405 -11.63 -13.08 -25.41
C VAL A 405 -13.13 -13.24 -25.67
N ALA A 406 -13.60 -14.46 -25.81
CA ALA A 406 -15.01 -14.81 -26.05
C ALA A 406 -15.66 -13.99 -27.19
N GLY A 407 -14.95 -13.82 -28.31
CA GLY A 407 -15.41 -13.05 -29.48
C GLY A 407 -15.25 -11.53 -29.36
N ASN A 408 -14.76 -11.02 -28.23
CA ASN A 408 -14.51 -9.60 -28.05
C ASN A 408 -13.04 -9.27 -28.33
N GLU A 409 -12.80 -8.30 -29.18
CA GLU A 409 -11.46 -7.81 -29.49
C GLU A 409 -10.80 -7.20 -28.24
N VAL A 410 -9.51 -7.50 -28.05
CA VAL A 410 -8.70 -7.01 -26.94
C VAL A 410 -7.53 -6.21 -27.49
N THR A 411 -7.57 -4.91 -27.22
CA THR A 411 -6.56 -3.94 -27.66
C THR A 411 -5.70 -3.40 -26.51
N ASP A 412 -6.22 -3.45 -25.29
CA ASP A 412 -5.59 -2.94 -24.08
C ASP A 412 -6.06 -3.72 -22.81
N ARG A 413 -5.48 -3.38 -21.67
CA ARG A 413 -5.86 -3.96 -20.36
C ARG A 413 -7.35 -3.77 -20.02
N ARG A 414 -7.97 -2.64 -20.42
CA ARG A 414 -9.38 -2.35 -20.07
C ARG A 414 -10.33 -3.23 -20.87
N SER A 415 -10.09 -3.38 -22.17
CA SER A 415 -10.86 -4.26 -23.04
C SER A 415 -10.72 -5.73 -22.62
N LEU A 416 -9.53 -6.18 -22.22
CA LEU A 416 -9.32 -7.51 -21.67
C LEU A 416 -10.12 -7.73 -20.37
N VAL A 417 -10.01 -6.84 -19.40
CA VAL A 417 -10.76 -6.94 -18.13
C VAL A 417 -12.27 -6.96 -18.38
N ARG A 418 -12.75 -6.14 -19.31
CA ARG A 418 -14.18 -6.14 -19.70
C ARG A 418 -14.59 -7.47 -20.30
N ALA A 419 -13.83 -8.01 -21.23
CA ALA A 419 -14.12 -9.29 -21.90
C ALA A 419 -14.06 -10.49 -20.94
N ILE A 420 -13.14 -10.48 -19.96
CA ILE A 420 -13.08 -11.53 -18.93
C ILE A 420 -14.30 -11.49 -18.01
N ARG A 421 -14.83 -10.32 -17.71
CA ARG A 421 -15.97 -10.13 -16.79
C ARG A 421 -17.34 -10.47 -17.37
N THR A 422 -17.46 -10.73 -18.68
CA THR A 422 -18.72 -11.19 -19.29
C THR A 422 -19.11 -12.57 -18.75
N GLU A 423 -20.35 -12.98 -18.91
CA GLU A 423 -20.87 -14.27 -18.39
C GLU A 423 -20.19 -15.49 -19.04
N GLY A 424 -20.15 -16.62 -18.36
CA GLY A 424 -19.58 -17.90 -18.81
C GLY A 424 -18.37 -18.36 -17.99
N GLU A 425 -18.36 -19.59 -17.50
CA GLU A 425 -17.27 -20.16 -16.67
C GLU A 425 -16.05 -20.55 -17.51
N LYS A 426 -16.24 -20.79 -18.79
CA LYS A 426 -15.20 -21.08 -19.78
C LYS A 426 -15.20 -20.00 -20.84
N LYS A 427 -14.02 -19.55 -21.23
CA LYS A 427 -13.86 -18.57 -22.32
C LYS A 427 -12.74 -18.98 -23.23
N LYS A 428 -13.01 -18.86 -24.52
CA LYS A 428 -12.02 -18.90 -25.55
C LYS A 428 -11.18 -17.63 -25.49
N VAL A 429 -9.88 -17.78 -25.45
CA VAL A 429 -8.89 -16.69 -25.47
C VAL A 429 -7.97 -16.92 -26.65
N ILE A 430 -7.83 -15.94 -27.52
CA ILE A 430 -6.89 -16.00 -28.65
C ILE A 430 -5.71 -15.08 -28.32
N VAL A 431 -4.52 -15.66 -28.39
CA VAL A 431 -3.27 -14.92 -28.20
C VAL A 431 -2.39 -14.98 -29.45
N MET A 432 -1.57 -13.98 -29.65
CA MET A 432 -0.42 -14.04 -30.56
C MET A 432 0.80 -14.49 -29.77
N ARG A 433 1.37 -15.62 -30.14
CA ARG A 433 2.59 -16.21 -29.57
C ARG A 433 3.55 -16.50 -30.71
N ASP A 434 4.76 -15.96 -30.69
CA ASP A 434 5.78 -16.13 -31.74
C ASP A 434 5.22 -15.90 -33.17
N GLY A 435 4.43 -14.83 -33.31
CA GLY A 435 3.81 -14.43 -34.60
C GLY A 435 2.65 -15.33 -35.06
N LYS A 436 2.24 -16.34 -34.29
CA LYS A 436 1.13 -17.25 -34.60
C LYS A 436 -0.05 -17.06 -33.66
N LYS A 437 -1.26 -17.21 -34.21
CA LYS A 437 -2.46 -17.24 -33.37
C LYS A 437 -2.55 -18.57 -32.63
N VAL A 438 -2.68 -18.52 -31.30
CA VAL A 438 -2.90 -19.68 -30.44
C VAL A 438 -4.23 -19.50 -29.74
N GLU A 439 -5.07 -20.55 -29.81
CA GLU A 439 -6.37 -20.60 -29.15
C GLU A 439 -6.24 -21.35 -27.85
N LEU A 440 -6.66 -20.72 -26.75
CA LEU A 440 -6.66 -21.27 -25.40
C LEU A 440 -8.08 -21.25 -24.82
N THR A 441 -8.36 -22.15 -23.91
CA THR A 441 -9.61 -22.15 -23.15
C THR A 441 -9.30 -21.87 -21.70
N VAL A 442 -9.73 -20.71 -21.21
CA VAL A 442 -9.60 -20.35 -19.79
C VAL A 442 -10.88 -20.78 -19.06
N GLU A 443 -10.71 -21.55 -17.99
CA GLU A 443 -11.80 -22.02 -17.15
C GLU A 443 -11.62 -21.52 -15.72
N TRP A 444 -12.63 -20.83 -15.19
CA TRP A 444 -12.68 -20.40 -13.80
C TRP A 444 -13.47 -21.40 -12.98
N GLN A 445 -12.81 -22.13 -12.09
CA GLN A 445 -13.49 -23.04 -11.16
C GLN A 445 -14.38 -22.23 -10.21
N ARG A 446 -15.67 -22.59 -10.10
CA ARG A 446 -16.46 -22.21 -8.94
C ARG A 446 -15.81 -22.89 -7.72
N ARG A 447 -15.32 -22.11 -6.75
CA ARG A 447 -15.09 -22.67 -5.43
C ARG A 447 -16.45 -23.18 -4.94
N ARG A 448 -16.67 -24.51 -4.96
CA ARG A 448 -17.72 -25.12 -4.17
C ARG A 448 -17.44 -24.74 -2.72
N PRO A 449 -18.46 -24.42 -1.89
CA PRO A 449 -18.27 -24.43 -0.45
C PRO A 449 -17.69 -25.80 -0.11
N SER A 450 -16.62 -25.86 0.66
CA SER A 450 -15.99 -27.11 1.06
C SER A 450 -16.99 -27.91 1.90
N GLU A 451 -17.65 -28.90 1.30
CA GLU A 451 -18.16 -30.06 2.01
C GLU A 451 -16.93 -30.91 2.33
N ASN A 452 -16.28 -30.58 3.43
CA ASN A 452 -15.50 -31.48 4.26
C ASN A 452 -14.99 -30.68 5.47
N SER A 453 -15.85 -30.50 6.44
CA SER A 453 -15.46 -30.39 7.82
C SER A 453 -15.27 -31.83 8.34
N SER A 454 -14.16 -32.46 8.03
CA SER A 454 -13.61 -33.46 8.91
C SER A 454 -13.05 -32.68 10.10
N GLU A 455 -13.63 -32.92 11.27
CA GLU A 455 -13.15 -32.42 12.53
C GLU A 455 -11.63 -32.64 12.65
N PRO A 456 -10.85 -31.64 13.04
CA PRO A 456 -9.45 -31.87 13.37
C PRO A 456 -9.39 -32.73 14.63
N GLU A 457 -8.61 -33.81 14.58
CA GLU A 457 -8.25 -34.57 15.77
C GLU A 457 -7.75 -33.61 16.87
N PRO A 458 -8.14 -33.86 18.13
CA PRO A 458 -7.69 -33.02 19.25
C PRO A 458 -6.16 -33.09 19.34
N PRO A 459 -5.48 -31.98 19.60
CA PRO A 459 -4.03 -31.97 19.75
C PRO A 459 -3.60 -32.85 20.90
N LYS A 460 -2.62 -33.71 20.67
CA LYS A 460 -1.92 -34.47 21.72
C LYS A 460 -1.40 -33.51 22.76
N GLU A 461 -1.69 -33.78 24.03
CA GLU A 461 -1.20 -33.02 25.18
C GLU A 461 0.34 -32.96 25.13
N GLU A 462 0.88 -31.78 24.88
CA GLU A 462 2.29 -31.46 25.14
C GLU A 462 2.43 -31.04 26.60
N GLU A 463 3.41 -31.64 27.27
CA GLU A 463 3.77 -31.41 28.66
C GLU A 463 4.00 -29.91 28.94
N LYS A 464 3.36 -29.39 29.97
CA LYS A 464 3.49 -28.03 30.48
C LYS A 464 4.94 -27.75 30.90
N PRO A 465 5.57 -26.66 30.44
CA PRO A 465 6.80 -26.17 31.07
C PRO A 465 6.50 -25.61 32.46
N LYS A 466 7.42 -25.87 33.37
CA LYS A 466 7.38 -25.47 34.78
C LYS A 466 7.34 -23.95 34.92
N GLU A 467 6.50 -23.48 35.84
CA GLU A 467 6.36 -22.08 36.29
C GLU A 467 7.71 -21.42 36.58
N GLU A 468 8.03 -20.35 35.88
CA GLU A 468 9.04 -19.40 36.32
C GLU A 468 8.40 -18.26 37.13
N LYS A 469 9.03 -17.98 38.24
CA LYS A 469 8.60 -17.11 39.31
C LYS A 469 8.48 -15.65 38.86
N SER A 470 7.34 -15.04 39.16
CA SER A 470 7.10 -13.59 39.05
C SER A 470 8.10 -12.81 39.92
N ILE A 471 8.78 -11.85 39.29
CA ILE A 471 9.55 -10.81 40.00
C ILE A 471 8.62 -9.60 40.18
N ASN A 472 8.24 -9.33 41.43
CA ASN A 472 7.59 -8.08 41.84
C ASN A 472 8.63 -6.96 41.85
N LEU A 473 8.46 -5.93 41.06
CA LEU A 473 9.12 -4.64 41.21
C LEU A 473 8.16 -3.66 41.88
N LYS A 474 8.58 -3.16 43.02
CA LYS A 474 7.97 -2.04 43.73
C LYS A 474 8.26 -0.72 43.05
#